data_9406879c82882e8dc1a6bff539e219b1
#
_entry.id   9406879c82882e8dc1a6bff539e219b1
#
_cell.length_a   1.000
_cell.length_b   1.000
_cell.length_c   1.000
_cell.angle_alpha   90.00
_cell.angle_beta   90.00
_cell.angle_gamma   90.00
#
_symmetry.space_group_name_H-M   'P 1'
#
loop_
_entity.id
_entity.type
_entity.pdbx_description
1 polymer ?
#
loop_
_entity_poly.entity_id
_entity_poly.type
_entity_poly.pdbx_seq_one_letter_code
_entity_poly.pdbx_strand_id
1 'polypeptide(L)' 'MNHFKYAGLNEDSDYKREEIIRKIEHAVERMTLKELEALSYDMFTKGYFDNL' A
#
# COMPACT_ATOMS: atom_id res chain seq x y z
N MET A 1 10.79 -2.50 17.20
CA MET A 1 11.02 -2.05 17.07
C MET A 1 11.31 -1.27 16.92
N ASN A 2 11.43 -1.35 16.74
CA ASN A 2 11.76 -0.70 16.52
C ASN A 2 11.99 -0.01 16.29
N HIS A 3 12.17 0.10 16.09
CA HIS A 3 12.57 0.71 15.75
C HIS A 3 12.81 1.23 15.38
N PHE A 4 13.01 1.36 15.09
CA PHE A 4 13.40 1.83 14.61
C PHE A 4 13.81 2.31 14.31
N LYS A 5 13.78 2.49 14.17
CA LYS A 5 14.41 2.85 13.90
C LYS A 5 14.92 3.34 13.40
N TYR A 6 15.02 3.27 13.29
CA TYR A 6 15.80 3.61 12.80
C TYR A 6 16.19 4.09 12.14
N ALA A 7 16.11 4.28 12.17
CA ALA A 7 16.57 4.56 11.57
C ALA A 7 16.78 4.69 10.59
N GLY A 8 16.73 4.76 10.83
CA GLY A 8 17.12 4.79 9.85
C GLY A 8 16.84 4.44 8.96
N LEU A 9 16.13 4.73 9.18
CA LEU A 9 15.79 4.10 8.22
C LEU A 9 16.75 3.97 7.27
N ASN A 10 16.89 3.05 6.74
CA ASN A 10 17.99 2.86 5.91
C ASN A 10 17.53 2.76 4.47
N GLU A 11 18.49 2.75 3.56
CA GLU A 11 18.18 2.73 2.14
C GLU A 11 17.45 1.46 1.73
N ASP A 12 17.80 0.35 2.36
CA ASP A 12 17.17 -0.91 2.04
C ASP A 12 15.68 -0.87 2.32
N SER A 13 15.33 -0.21 3.40
CA SER A 13 13.95 -0.09 3.80
C SER A 13 13.17 0.75 2.79
N ASP A 14 13.75 1.85 2.35
CA ASP A 14 13.11 2.72 1.36
C ASP A 14 12.96 2.00 0.02
N TYR A 15 13.98 1.28 -0.37
CA TYR A 15 13.95 0.54 -1.62
C TYR A 15 12.86 -0.51 -1.59
N LYS A 16 12.77 -1.23 -0.49
CA LYS A 16 11.78 -2.27 -0.33
C LYS A 16 10.37 -1.69 -0.37
N ARG A 17 10.20 -0.56 0.26
CA ARG A 17 8.92 0.12 0.29
C ARG A 17 8.47 0.49 -1.12
N GLU A 18 9.36 1.08 -1.89
CA GLU A 18 9.05 1.48 -3.25
C GLU A 18 8.72 0.29 -4.13
N GLU A 19 9.43 -0.79 -3.94
CA GLU A 19 9.19 -1.99 -4.71
C GLU A 19 7.78 -2.53 -4.44
N ILE A 20 7.38 -2.55 -3.19
CA ILE A 20 6.06 -3.05 -2.83
C ILE A 20 4.97 -2.15 -3.39
N ILE A 21 5.18 -0.84 -3.32
CA ILE A 21 4.22 0.10 -3.88
C ILE A 21 4.01 -0.17 -5.37
N ARG A 22 5.09 -0.39 -6.12
CA ARG A 22 4.97 -0.65 -7.54
C ARG A 22 4.25 -1.96 -7.82
N LYS A 23 4.49 -2.95 -7.00
CA LYS A 23 3.79 -4.23 -7.17
C LYS A 23 2.31 -4.07 -6.96
N ILE A 24 1.93 -3.30 -5.94
CA ILE A 24 0.52 -3.06 -5.65
C ILE A 24 -0.11 -2.25 -6.78
N GLU A 25 0.58 -1.23 -7.27
CA GLU A 25 0.07 -0.44 -8.37
C GLU A 25 -0.21 -1.29 -9.60
N HIS A 26 0.72 -2.17 -9.94
CA HIS A 26 0.54 -3.03 -11.10
C HIS A 26 -0.63 -3.98 -10.89
N ALA A 27 -0.80 -4.46 -9.67
CA ALA A 27 -1.89 -5.38 -9.38
C ALA A 27 -3.25 -4.68 -9.54
N VAL A 28 -3.39 -3.47 -8.99
CA VAL A 28 -4.67 -2.78 -9.08
C VAL A 28 -4.98 -2.35 -10.51
N GLU A 29 -3.96 -2.06 -11.31
CA GLU A 29 -4.19 -1.69 -12.69
C GLU A 29 -4.81 -2.82 -13.50
N ARG A 30 -4.64 -4.05 -13.07
CA ARG A 30 -5.16 -5.20 -13.79
C ARG A 30 -6.46 -5.71 -13.21
N MET A 31 -6.97 -5.07 -12.19
CA MET A 31 -8.22 -5.47 -11.58
C MET A 31 -9.40 -4.97 -12.39
N THR A 32 -10.48 -5.73 -12.36
CA THR A 32 -11.73 -5.27 -12.94
C THR A 32 -12.32 -4.19 -12.07
N LEU A 33 -13.29 -3.48 -12.61
CA LEU A 33 -13.98 -2.45 -11.83
C LEU A 33 -14.57 -3.04 -10.55
N LYS A 34 -15.18 -4.22 -10.69
CA LYS A 34 -15.80 -4.86 -9.54
C LYS A 34 -14.78 -5.18 -8.46
N GLU A 35 -13.62 -5.67 -8.86
CA GLU A 35 -12.57 -5.95 -7.91
C GLU A 35 -12.06 -4.68 -7.25
N LEU A 36 -11.94 -3.61 -8.04
CA LEU A 36 -11.49 -2.33 -7.48
C LEU A 36 -12.50 -1.77 -6.51
N GLU A 37 -13.79 -1.92 -6.80
CA GLU A 37 -14.81 -1.45 -5.87
C GLU A 37 -14.73 -2.19 -4.54
N ALA A 38 -14.54 -3.50 -4.60
CA ALA A 38 -14.43 -4.28 -3.39
C ALA A 38 -13.19 -3.87 -2.60
N LEU A 39 -12.08 -3.66 -3.29
CA LEU A 39 -10.85 -3.24 -2.63
C LEU A 39 -11.01 -1.87 -2.00
N SER A 40 -11.61 -0.93 -2.72
CA SER A 40 -11.76 0.42 -2.20
C SER A 40 -12.66 0.43 -0.97
N TYR A 41 -13.70 -0.37 -0.97
CA TYR A 41 -14.56 -0.46 0.19
C TYR A 41 -13.81 -1.02 1.39
N ASP A 42 -13.01 -2.05 1.16
CA ASP A 42 -12.21 -2.64 2.22
C ASP A 42 -11.24 -1.64 2.79
N MET A 43 -10.59 -0.88 1.92
CA MET A 43 -9.63 0.13 2.36
C MET A 43 -10.32 1.26 3.11
N PHE A 44 -11.53 1.60 2.68
CA PHE A 44 -12.29 2.62 3.37
C PHE A 44 -12.60 2.17 4.79
N THR A 45 -13.06 0.93 4.95
CA THR A 45 -13.41 0.43 6.29
C THR A 45 -12.19 0.33 7.18
N LYS A 46 -11.01 0.19 6.61
CA LYS A 46 -9.77 0.13 7.38
C LYS A 46 -9.15 1.50 7.61
N GLY A 47 -9.79 2.54 7.13
CA GLY A 47 -9.35 3.88 7.41
C GLY A 47 -8.34 4.47 6.44
N TYR A 48 -8.14 3.84 5.29
CA TYR A 48 -7.19 4.38 4.31
C TYR A 48 -7.79 5.51 3.49
N PHE A 49 -9.12 5.56 3.35
CA PHE A 49 -9.81 6.62 2.62
C PHE A 49 -10.71 7.37 3.56
N ASP A 50 -10.86 8.68 3.32
CA ASP A 50 -11.82 9.48 4.07
C ASP A 50 -13.24 9.21 3.61
N ASN A 51 -13.40 8.86 2.34
CA ASN A 51 -14.72 8.53 1.80
C ASN A 51 -14.53 7.66 0.58
N LEU A 52 -15.60 7.07 0.13
CA LEU A 52 -15.58 6.30 -1.08
C LEU A 52 -15.86 7.19 -2.28
#